data_d86784d4f4b5521770208fec0857336a
#
_entry.id   d86784d4f4b5521770208fec0857336a
#
_cell.length_a   1.000
_cell.length_b   1.000
_cell.length_c   1.000
_cell.angle_alpha   90.00
_cell.angle_beta   90.00
_cell.angle_gamma   90.00
#
_symmetry.space_group_name_H-M   'P 1'
#
loop_
_entity.id
_entity.type
_entity.pdbx_description
1 polymer ?
#
loop_
_entity_poly.entity_id
_entity_poly.type
_entity_poly.pdbx_seq_one_letter_code
_entity_poly.pdbx_strand_id
1 'polypeptide(L)'
;RGIYITCGGVAQVGRALIESGRSKDIRVLCYEDYPEIVELMRQGVIDWTLGGEKDEQGALPVKLIMDQLVFGRKPARDQIFTETRILVKECL
;
A
#
# COMPACT_ATOMS: atom_id res chain seq x y z
N ARG A 1 5.87 20.06 7.99
CA ARG A 1 5.67 18.94 8.93
C ARG A 1 5.09 17.75 8.18
N GLY A 2 5.36 16.56 8.69
CA GLY A 2 4.93 15.36 8.03
C GLY A 2 4.54 14.25 8.99
N ILE A 3 3.70 13.36 8.51
CA ILE A 3 3.29 12.15 9.22
C ILE A 3 3.62 10.96 8.31
N TYR A 4 4.28 9.95 8.89
CA TYR A 4 4.56 8.69 8.22
C TYR A 4 3.79 7.59 8.93
N ILE A 5 2.85 6.96 8.21
CA ILE A 5 1.97 5.93 8.77
C ILE A 5 2.48 4.59 8.29
N THR A 6 2.94 3.75 9.22
CA THR A 6 3.58 2.46 8.91
C THR A 6 2.65 1.27 9.08
N CYS A 7 1.42 1.50 9.50
CA CYS A 7 0.46 0.43 9.80
C CYS A 7 -0.95 0.84 9.37
N GLY A 8 -1.95 0.10 9.81
CA GLY A 8 -3.36 0.45 9.55
C GLY A 8 -3.77 1.76 10.20
N GLY A 9 -4.98 2.20 9.90
CA GLY A 9 -5.52 3.43 10.48
C GLY A 9 -5.32 4.68 9.62
N VAL A 10 -4.91 4.51 8.38
CA VAL A 10 -4.67 5.64 7.46
C VAL A 10 -5.94 6.47 7.24
N ALA A 11 -7.09 5.81 7.04
CA ALA A 11 -8.35 6.52 6.83
C ALA A 11 -8.75 7.35 8.04
N GLN A 12 -8.50 6.85 9.24
CA GLN A 12 -8.78 7.55 10.49
C GLN A 12 -7.89 8.79 10.65
N VAL A 13 -6.61 8.66 10.34
CA VAL A 13 -5.69 9.80 10.35
C VAL A 13 -6.12 10.84 9.32
N GLY A 14 -6.51 10.41 8.13
CA GLY A 14 -7.01 11.31 7.08
C GLY A 14 -8.24 12.09 7.53
N ARG A 15 -9.20 11.42 8.16
CA ARG A 15 -10.38 12.09 8.70
C ARG A 15 -10.03 13.08 9.79
N ALA A 16 -9.12 12.72 10.70
CA ALA A 16 -8.69 13.61 11.76
C ALA A 16 -8.03 14.88 11.18
N LEU A 17 -7.25 14.75 10.13
CA LEU A 17 -6.63 15.91 9.46
C LEU A 17 -7.68 16.81 8.81
N ILE A 18 -8.68 16.22 8.17
CA ILE A 18 -9.78 17.00 7.57
C ILE A 18 -10.57 17.74 8.65
N GLU A 19 -10.97 17.03 9.71
CA GLU A 19 -11.77 17.62 10.80
C GLU A 19 -11.05 18.72 11.55
N SER A 20 -9.73 18.58 11.71
CA SER A 20 -8.91 19.60 12.37
C SER A 20 -8.57 20.79 11.47
N GLY A 21 -8.86 20.70 10.18
CA GLY A 21 -8.53 21.74 9.20
C GLY A 21 -7.05 21.84 8.86
N ARG A 22 -6.26 20.83 9.18
CA ARG A 22 -4.80 20.84 8.99
C ARG A 22 -4.31 19.97 7.85
N SER A 23 -5.20 19.49 7.00
CA SER A 23 -4.84 18.59 5.91
C SER A 23 -3.87 19.21 4.91
N LYS A 24 -3.86 20.52 4.76
CA LYS A 24 -2.95 21.21 3.84
C LYS A 24 -1.60 21.57 4.46
N ASP A 25 -1.52 21.56 5.78
CA ASP A 25 -0.32 21.95 6.50
C ASP A 25 0.62 20.78 6.78
N ILE A 26 0.11 19.57 6.68
CA ILE A 26 0.83 18.34 7.05
C ILE A 26 0.94 17.41 5.85
N ARG A 27 2.16 17.03 5.51
CA ARG A 27 2.41 16.02 4.47
C ARG A 27 2.21 14.63 5.04
N VAL A 28 1.59 13.75 4.28
CA VAL A 28 1.30 12.39 4.74
C VAL A 28 1.88 11.38 3.76
N LEU A 29 2.67 10.47 4.29
CA LEU A 29 3.17 9.30 3.59
C LEU A 29 2.61 8.06 4.30
N CYS A 30 2.07 7.12 3.54
CA CYS A 30 1.49 5.91 4.12
C CYS A 30 1.78 4.69 3.24
N TYR A 31 1.24 3.56 3.65
CA TYR A 31 1.23 2.32 2.87
C TYR A 31 -0.19 2.00 2.44
N GLU A 32 -0.30 1.18 1.42
CA GLU A 32 -1.54 0.63 0.89
C GLU A 32 -2.23 1.56 -0.10
N ASP A 33 -3.17 0.99 -0.84
CA ASP A 33 -3.90 1.68 -1.90
C ASP A 33 -5.38 1.30 -1.90
N TYR A 34 -5.95 1.09 -0.72
CA TYR A 34 -7.38 0.83 -0.58
C TYR A 34 -8.19 2.01 -1.11
N PRO A 35 -9.46 1.79 -1.50
CA PRO A 35 -10.28 2.86 -2.07
C PRO A 35 -10.37 4.11 -1.20
N GLU A 36 -10.41 3.97 0.12
CA GLU A 36 -10.45 5.09 1.05
C GLU A 36 -9.17 5.92 0.99
N ILE A 37 -8.02 5.26 0.86
CA ILE A 37 -6.72 5.93 0.75
C ILE A 37 -6.63 6.66 -0.58
N VAL A 38 -7.05 6.03 -1.66
CA VAL A 38 -7.07 6.63 -3.00
C VAL A 38 -7.93 7.89 -3.01
N GLU A 39 -9.11 7.84 -2.37
CA GLU A 39 -9.98 9.00 -2.29
C GLU A 39 -9.35 10.14 -1.49
N LEU A 40 -8.70 9.83 -0.37
CA LEU A 40 -7.96 10.82 0.41
C LEU A 40 -6.81 11.44 -0.39
N MET A 41 -6.17 10.67 -1.25
CA MET A 41 -5.15 11.19 -2.15
C MET A 41 -5.74 12.16 -3.17
N ARG A 42 -6.90 11.82 -3.74
CA ARG A 42 -7.59 12.70 -4.69
C ARG A 42 -7.99 14.02 -4.05
N GLN A 43 -8.37 13.99 -2.78
CA GLN A 43 -8.69 15.19 -2.01
C GLN A 43 -7.46 15.97 -1.57
N GLY A 44 -6.26 15.44 -1.77
CA GLY A 44 -5.02 16.11 -1.38
C GLY A 44 -4.67 15.96 0.09
N VAL A 45 -5.32 15.07 0.83
CA VAL A 45 -5.04 14.82 2.25
C VAL A 45 -3.80 13.94 2.40
N ILE A 46 -3.65 12.94 1.55
CA ILE A 46 -2.49 12.04 1.52
C ILE A 46 -1.65 12.39 0.30
N ASP A 47 -0.36 12.59 0.50
CA ASP A 47 0.55 13.00 -0.57
C ASP A 47 1.15 11.81 -1.31
N TRP A 48 1.60 10.80 -0.58
CA TRP A 48 2.24 9.60 -1.15
C TRP A 48 1.77 8.35 -0.43
N THR A 49 1.64 7.27 -1.17
CA THR A 49 1.47 5.95 -0.59
C THR A 49 2.35 4.94 -1.30
N LEU A 50 2.75 3.91 -0.58
CA LEU A 50 3.48 2.79 -1.12
C LEU A 50 2.50 1.64 -1.30
N GLY A 51 2.28 1.25 -2.55
CA GLY A 51 1.40 0.14 -2.88
C GLY A 51 2.17 -1.01 -3.51
N GLY A 52 1.56 -2.17 -3.59
CA GLY A 52 2.11 -3.33 -4.25
C GLY A 52 1.04 -4.10 -4.98
N GLU A 53 1.45 -5.13 -5.70
CA GLU A 53 0.53 -6.03 -6.39
C GLU A 53 -0.08 -7.00 -5.37
N LYS A 54 -1.21 -6.63 -4.78
CA LYS A 54 -1.87 -7.43 -3.75
C LYS A 54 -2.29 -8.80 -4.25
N ASP A 55 -2.80 -8.86 -5.47
CA ASP A 55 -3.21 -10.13 -6.08
C ASP A 55 -2.00 -11.05 -6.24
N GLU A 56 -0.87 -10.51 -6.68
CA GLU A 56 0.36 -11.26 -6.80
C GLU A 56 0.88 -11.71 -5.43
N GLN A 57 0.83 -10.83 -4.42
CA GLN A 57 1.25 -11.15 -3.06
C GLN A 57 0.42 -12.26 -2.44
N GLY A 58 -0.86 -12.36 -2.81
CA GLY A 58 -1.73 -13.44 -2.37
C GLY A 58 -1.59 -14.71 -3.18
N ALA A 59 -1.52 -14.58 -4.50
CA ALA A 59 -1.53 -15.72 -5.42
C ALA A 59 -0.17 -16.41 -5.54
N LEU A 60 0.92 -15.66 -5.55
CA LEU A 60 2.25 -16.20 -5.77
C LEU A 60 2.69 -17.20 -4.69
N PRO A 61 2.53 -16.92 -3.38
CA PRO A 61 2.86 -17.90 -2.35
C PRO A 61 2.07 -19.21 -2.49
N VAL A 62 0.79 -19.11 -2.79
CA VAL A 62 -0.07 -20.30 -3.00
C VAL A 62 0.43 -21.12 -4.18
N LYS A 63 0.73 -20.46 -5.30
CA LYS A 63 1.26 -21.13 -6.49
C LYS A 63 2.58 -21.83 -6.19
N LEU A 64 3.50 -21.17 -5.50
CA LEU A 64 4.81 -21.75 -5.17
C LEU A 64 4.69 -22.95 -4.25
N ILE A 65 3.79 -22.88 -3.26
CA ILE A 65 3.54 -24.02 -2.36
C ILE A 65 2.92 -25.18 -3.14
N MET A 66 1.95 -24.91 -4.00
CA MET A 66 1.32 -25.92 -4.82
C MET A 66 2.32 -26.59 -5.78
N ASP A 67 3.16 -25.78 -6.44
CA ASP A 67 4.19 -26.31 -7.33
C ASP A 67 5.13 -27.26 -6.60
N GLN A 68 5.51 -26.94 -5.38
CA GLN A 68 6.40 -27.80 -4.59
C GLN A 68 5.69 -29.06 -4.09
N LEU A 69 4.48 -28.93 -3.54
CA LEU A 69 3.77 -30.05 -2.92
C LEU A 69 3.18 -31.02 -3.96
N VAL A 70 2.66 -30.51 -5.06
CA VAL A 70 1.99 -31.31 -6.07
C VAL A 70 2.95 -31.77 -7.16
N PHE A 71 3.81 -30.88 -7.65
CA PHE A 71 4.68 -31.16 -8.80
C PHE A 71 6.15 -31.34 -8.42
N GLY A 72 6.51 -31.22 -7.14
CA GLY A 72 7.89 -31.36 -6.68
C GLY A 72 8.85 -30.29 -7.18
N ARG A 73 8.32 -29.15 -7.63
CA ARG A 73 9.13 -28.04 -8.13
C ARG A 73 9.51 -27.11 -7.00
N LYS A 74 10.81 -26.96 -6.76
CA LYS A 74 11.30 -26.01 -5.77
C LYS A 74 11.41 -24.62 -6.37
N PRO A 75 11.18 -23.56 -5.58
CA PRO A 75 11.42 -22.20 -6.05
C PRO A 75 12.87 -22.00 -6.47
N ALA A 76 13.09 -21.18 -7.49
CA ALA A 76 14.43 -20.89 -7.98
C ALA A 76 15.27 -20.07 -6.99
N ARG A 77 14.61 -19.38 -6.05
CA ARG A 77 15.23 -18.51 -5.06
C ARG A 77 14.62 -18.72 -3.69
N ASP A 78 15.42 -18.52 -2.64
CA ASP A 78 14.93 -18.59 -1.26
C ASP A 78 14.04 -17.41 -0.90
N GLN A 79 14.26 -16.27 -1.52
CA GLN A 79 13.49 -15.06 -1.32
C GLN A 79 12.96 -14.55 -2.65
N ILE A 80 11.66 -14.28 -2.70
CA ILE A 80 11.00 -13.74 -3.89
C ILE A 80 10.27 -12.48 -3.46
N PHE A 81 10.61 -11.37 -4.11
CA PHE A 81 10.02 -10.06 -3.79
C PHE A 81 8.99 -9.69 -4.86
N THR A 82 7.85 -9.18 -4.41
CA THR A 82 6.87 -8.57 -5.28
C THR A 82 7.20 -7.09 -5.46
N GLU A 83 6.67 -6.50 -6.54
CA GLU A 83 6.92 -5.10 -6.85
C GLU A 83 6.24 -4.17 -5.86
N THR A 84 6.94 -3.14 -5.43
CA THR A 84 6.40 -2.05 -4.63
C THR A 84 6.41 -0.78 -5.46
N ARG A 85 5.31 -0.04 -5.45
CA ARG A 85 5.14 1.18 -6.22
C ARG A 85 4.91 2.37 -5.32
N ILE A 86 5.47 3.52 -5.70
CA ILE A 86 5.15 4.80 -5.08
C ILE A 86 4.02 5.43 -5.88
N LEU A 87 2.91 5.70 -5.21
CA LEU A 87 1.73 6.30 -5.83
C LEU A 87 1.57 7.74 -5.38
N VAL A 88 1.32 8.61 -6.34
CA VAL A 88 0.97 10.01 -6.11
C VAL A 88 -0.35 10.31 -6.81
N LYS A 89 -0.95 11.45 -6.49
CA LYS A 89 -2.26 11.83 -7.04
C LYS A 89 -2.29 11.75 -8.58
N GLU A 90 -1.23 12.15 -9.22
CA GLU A 90 -1.12 12.19 -10.68
C GLU A 90 -1.09 10.80 -11.33
N CYS A 91 -0.84 9.75 -10.54
CA CYS A 91 -0.84 8.35 -11.01
C CYS A 91 -2.21 7.67 -10.91
N LEU A 92 -3.19 8.35 -10.36
CA LEU A 92 -4.52 7.76 -10.12
C LEU A 92 -5.44 7.88 -11.32
#